data_9e46be7e68840daad4d9efcd91173206
#
_entry.id   9e46be7e68840daad4d9efcd91173206
#
_cell.length_a   1.000
_cell.length_b   1.000
_cell.length_c   1.000
_cell.angle_alpha   90.00
_cell.angle_beta   90.00
_cell.angle_gamma   90.00
#
_symmetry.space_group_name_H-M   'P 1'
#
loop_
_entity.id
_entity.type
_entity.pdbx_description
1 polymer ?
#
loop_
_entity_poly.entity_id
_entity_poly.type
_entity_poly.pdbx_seq_one_letter_code
_entity_poly.pdbx_strand_id
1 'polypeptide(L)'
;MFDVRCFPKSAAMLLAFHKPFGVVSQFTPDGSRHRTLADFGFPTRVYPIGRLDAESEGLLLLSDEADLNARLLHPARGHVRTYWAQVERVPAAEALAQLERGVKIGGRMTLPCSAWLLDPQPVMPPRVPPIRFRKNVPDAWIALELVEGKNHQVRKMTAAVGHPTLRLVRVKVGALELGDLAPGKWRGLSAAERASVFTR
;
A
#
# COMPACT_ATOMS: atom_id res chain seq x y z
N MET A 1 -3.49 -26.39 -11.45
CA MET A 1 -4.91 -26.26 -11.81
C MET A 1 -5.53 -25.38 -10.75
N PHE A 2 -5.68 -24.08 -11.01
CA PHE A 2 -6.15 -23.12 -9.99
C PHE A 2 -7.67 -23.12 -9.99
N ASP A 3 -8.22 -23.41 -8.82
CA ASP A 3 -9.66 -23.40 -8.55
C ASP A 3 -10.18 -21.95 -8.72
N VAL A 4 -10.76 -21.68 -9.87
CA VAL A 4 -11.55 -20.47 -10.10
C VAL A 4 -12.84 -20.65 -9.31
N ARG A 5 -12.85 -20.29 -8.01
CA ARG A 5 -14.04 -20.31 -7.20
C ARG A 5 -15.10 -19.45 -7.88
N CYS A 6 -16.10 -20.12 -8.41
CA CYS A 6 -17.28 -19.51 -8.99
C CYS A 6 -18.01 -18.73 -7.89
N PHE A 7 -17.84 -17.41 -7.85
CA PHE A 7 -18.62 -16.57 -6.96
C PHE A 7 -20.07 -16.57 -7.43
N PRO A 8 -21.05 -16.74 -6.53
CA PRO A 8 -22.45 -16.65 -6.90
C PRO A 8 -22.73 -15.26 -7.49
N LYS A 9 -23.52 -15.21 -8.55
CA LYS A 9 -23.82 -14.02 -9.39
C LYS A 9 -24.47 -12.81 -8.66
N SER A 10 -24.68 -12.85 -7.35
CA SER A 10 -25.38 -11.80 -6.58
C SER A 10 -24.63 -11.26 -5.35
N ALA A 11 -23.47 -11.80 -4.99
CA ALA A 11 -22.73 -11.30 -3.82
C ALA A 11 -21.73 -10.24 -4.26
N ALA A 12 -21.81 -9.06 -3.64
CA ALA A 12 -20.87 -7.97 -3.82
C ALA A 12 -19.42 -8.43 -3.55
N MET A 13 -18.52 -8.21 -4.50
CA MET A 13 -17.14 -8.68 -4.44
C MET A 13 -16.23 -7.65 -3.81
N LEU A 14 -15.43 -8.07 -2.83
CA LEU A 14 -14.30 -7.31 -2.34
C LEU A 14 -13.07 -8.21 -2.36
N LEU A 15 -12.04 -7.77 -3.07
CA LEU A 15 -10.83 -8.54 -3.33
C LEU A 15 -9.62 -7.86 -2.69
N ALA A 16 -8.73 -8.66 -2.13
CA ALA A 16 -7.38 -8.24 -1.77
C ALA A 16 -6.41 -8.67 -2.87
N PHE A 17 -5.55 -7.75 -3.29
CA PHE A 17 -4.51 -7.97 -4.28
C PHE A 17 -3.16 -7.51 -3.73
N HIS A 18 -2.14 -8.35 -3.82
CA HIS A 18 -0.78 -7.93 -3.58
C HIS A 18 -0.21 -7.33 -4.87
N LYS A 19 -0.38 -6.01 -5.03
CA LYS A 19 0.13 -5.30 -6.20
C LYS A 19 1.66 -5.34 -6.20
N PRO A 20 2.30 -5.90 -7.23
CA PRO A 20 3.76 -5.87 -7.32
C PRO A 20 4.27 -4.49 -7.77
N PHE A 21 5.59 -4.30 -7.63
CA PHE A 21 6.30 -3.15 -8.20
C PHE A 21 6.12 -3.09 -9.73
N GLY A 22 6.09 -1.89 -10.30
CA GLY A 22 5.99 -1.67 -11.74
C GLY A 22 4.59 -1.90 -12.33
N VAL A 23 3.55 -1.93 -11.49
CA VAL A 23 2.15 -2.07 -11.91
C VAL A 23 1.37 -0.82 -11.55
N VAL A 24 0.69 -0.21 -12.52
CA VAL A 24 -0.23 0.91 -12.28
C VAL A 24 -1.58 0.40 -11.75
N SER A 25 -2.20 1.16 -10.84
CA SER A 25 -3.50 0.80 -10.23
C SER A 25 -4.68 1.14 -11.14
N GLN A 26 -4.65 0.65 -12.38
CA GLN A 26 -5.71 0.82 -13.36
C GLN A 26 -5.67 -0.30 -14.41
N PHE A 27 -6.80 -0.54 -15.09
CA PHE A 27 -6.92 -1.57 -16.12
C PHE A 27 -6.47 -1.07 -17.51
N THR A 28 -6.59 0.24 -17.75
CA THR A 28 -6.22 0.85 -19.04
C THR A 28 -4.75 1.29 -19.00
N PRO A 29 -3.96 1.04 -20.06
CA PRO A 29 -2.62 1.58 -20.18
C PRO A 29 -2.62 3.11 -20.12
N ASP A 30 -1.59 3.70 -19.50
CA ASP A 30 -1.40 5.14 -19.35
C ASP A 30 -0.31 5.70 -20.27
N GLY A 31 0.11 4.90 -21.25
CA GLY A 31 1.21 5.24 -22.16
C GLY A 31 2.62 4.98 -21.58
N SER A 32 2.72 4.62 -20.30
CA SER A 32 3.98 4.18 -19.68
C SER A 32 4.31 2.73 -20.08
N ARG A 33 5.53 2.28 -19.71
CA ARG A 33 5.93 0.88 -19.87
C ARG A 33 5.48 -0.02 -18.72
N HIS A 34 4.69 0.50 -17.79
CA HIS A 34 4.21 -0.27 -16.65
C HIS A 34 3.11 -1.24 -17.05
N ARG A 35 3.09 -2.38 -16.37
CA ARG A 35 1.97 -3.32 -16.44
C ARG A 35 0.73 -2.68 -15.82
N THR A 36 -0.44 -3.19 -16.20
CA THR A 36 -1.73 -2.75 -15.66
C THR A 36 -2.40 -3.86 -14.83
N LEU A 37 -3.51 -3.55 -14.20
CA LEU A 37 -4.32 -4.55 -13.50
C LEU A 37 -4.92 -5.59 -14.45
N ALA A 38 -5.06 -5.30 -15.74
CA ALA A 38 -5.57 -6.23 -16.76
C ALA A 38 -4.73 -7.51 -16.87
N ASP A 39 -3.44 -7.46 -16.51
CA ASP A 39 -2.49 -8.57 -16.62
C ASP A 39 -2.66 -9.64 -15.51
N PHE A 40 -3.60 -9.47 -14.59
CA PHE A 40 -3.70 -10.32 -13.39
C PHE A 40 -4.97 -11.17 -13.32
N GLY A 41 -5.80 -11.19 -14.38
CA GLY A 41 -6.94 -12.08 -14.51
C GLY A 41 -8.04 -11.86 -13.46
N PHE A 42 -8.31 -10.61 -13.11
CA PHE A 42 -9.41 -10.28 -12.19
C PHE A 42 -10.77 -10.61 -12.80
N PRO A 43 -11.80 -10.87 -11.96
CA PRO A 43 -13.20 -10.93 -12.40
C PRO A 43 -13.60 -9.64 -13.13
N THR A 44 -14.55 -9.74 -14.04
CA THR A 44 -15.14 -8.58 -14.71
C THR A 44 -15.84 -7.65 -13.72
N ARG A 45 -15.86 -6.34 -14.02
CA ARG A 45 -16.55 -5.29 -13.25
C ARG A 45 -15.93 -4.94 -11.90
N VAL A 46 -14.76 -5.46 -11.54
CA VAL A 46 -14.06 -4.97 -10.35
C VAL A 46 -13.16 -3.79 -10.69
N TYR A 47 -13.12 -2.82 -9.79
CA TYR A 47 -12.30 -1.61 -9.91
C TYR A 47 -11.47 -1.40 -8.64
N PRO A 48 -10.27 -0.82 -8.74
CA PRO A 48 -9.44 -0.58 -7.58
C PRO A 48 -10.06 0.47 -6.66
N ILE A 49 -10.00 0.21 -5.36
CA ILE A 49 -10.37 1.16 -4.32
C ILE A 49 -9.13 1.98 -3.97
N GLY A 50 -9.11 3.20 -4.48
CA GLY A 50 -7.93 4.06 -4.42
C GLY A 50 -6.79 3.55 -5.31
N ARG A 51 -5.59 4.08 -5.05
CA ARG A 51 -4.41 3.81 -5.86
C ARG A 51 -3.19 3.54 -5.01
N LEU A 52 -2.30 2.71 -5.54
CA LEU A 52 -0.88 2.65 -5.20
C LEU A 52 -0.10 3.09 -6.43
N ASP A 53 0.93 3.89 -6.25
CA ASP A 53 1.82 4.30 -7.34
C ASP A 53 2.47 3.06 -7.98
N ALA A 54 2.94 3.18 -9.21
CA ALA A 54 3.59 2.07 -9.92
C ALA A 54 4.77 1.50 -9.12
N GLU A 55 5.52 2.37 -8.46
CA GLU A 55 6.69 2.00 -7.63
C GLU A 55 6.34 1.53 -6.20
N SER A 56 5.07 1.53 -5.83
CA SER A 56 4.59 1.05 -4.53
C SER A 56 3.99 -0.34 -4.66
N GLU A 57 4.18 -1.16 -3.63
CA GLU A 57 3.77 -2.55 -3.57
C GLU A 57 2.70 -2.77 -2.49
N GLY A 58 2.13 -3.98 -2.45
CA GLY A 58 1.33 -4.45 -1.33
C GLY A 58 -0.17 -4.41 -1.54
N LEU A 59 -0.91 -4.31 -0.46
CA LEU A 59 -2.35 -4.51 -0.42
C LEU A 59 -3.11 -3.45 -1.20
N LEU A 60 -3.70 -3.84 -2.32
CA LEU A 60 -4.66 -3.05 -3.09
C LEU A 60 -6.01 -3.76 -3.04
N LEU A 61 -7.06 -3.03 -2.68
CA LEU A 61 -8.42 -3.55 -2.68
C LEU A 61 -9.08 -3.29 -4.03
N LEU A 62 -9.87 -4.25 -4.52
CA LEU A 62 -10.72 -4.09 -5.70
C LEU A 62 -12.14 -4.54 -5.38
N SER A 63 -13.13 -3.88 -5.98
CA SER A 63 -14.54 -4.23 -5.78
C SER A 63 -15.38 -3.87 -7.00
N ASP A 64 -16.54 -4.53 -7.12
CA ASP A 64 -17.62 -4.15 -8.04
C ASP A 64 -18.60 -3.13 -7.42
N GLU A 65 -18.39 -2.74 -6.16
CA GLU A 65 -19.20 -1.75 -5.43
C GLU A 65 -18.65 -0.35 -5.59
N ALA A 66 -19.33 0.50 -6.35
CA ALA A 66 -18.87 1.85 -6.66
C ALA A 66 -18.74 2.78 -5.44
N ASP A 67 -19.57 2.56 -4.40
CA ASP A 67 -19.58 3.40 -3.18
C ASP A 67 -18.41 3.16 -2.24
N LEU A 68 -17.72 2.02 -2.34
CA LEU A 68 -16.60 1.69 -1.47
C LEU A 68 -15.42 2.66 -1.61
N ASN A 69 -15.20 3.25 -2.78
CA ASN A 69 -14.20 4.30 -2.95
C ASN A 69 -14.48 5.49 -2.02
N ALA A 70 -15.71 6.01 -2.05
CA ALA A 70 -16.09 7.13 -1.19
C ALA A 70 -16.05 6.75 0.30
N ARG A 71 -16.45 5.52 0.63
CA ARG A 71 -16.47 5.04 2.03
C ARG A 71 -15.09 4.86 2.62
N LEU A 72 -14.11 4.38 1.86
CA LEU A 72 -12.76 4.03 2.35
C LEU A 72 -11.73 5.13 2.14
N LEU A 73 -11.94 6.02 1.17
CA LEU A 73 -10.92 7.02 0.84
C LEU A 73 -11.23 8.41 1.40
N HIS A 74 -12.44 8.67 1.85
CA HIS A 74 -12.81 10.01 2.36
C HIS A 74 -12.03 10.31 3.65
N PRO A 75 -11.22 11.39 3.69
CA PRO A 75 -10.34 11.67 4.83
C PRO A 75 -11.07 11.79 6.18
N ALA A 76 -12.27 12.34 6.19
CA ALA A 76 -13.08 12.47 7.41
C ALA A 76 -13.50 11.12 8.02
N ARG A 77 -13.38 10.03 7.29
CA ARG A 77 -13.68 8.68 7.80
C ARG A 77 -12.48 8.04 8.50
N GLY A 78 -11.28 8.58 8.34
CA GLY A 78 -10.10 8.23 9.11
C GLY A 78 -9.63 6.77 8.97
N HIS A 79 -9.90 6.12 7.83
CA HIS A 79 -9.43 4.75 7.63
C HIS A 79 -7.90 4.71 7.56
N VAL A 80 -7.31 3.99 8.49
CA VAL A 80 -5.86 3.85 8.61
C VAL A 80 -5.31 2.96 7.50
N ARG A 81 -4.19 3.33 6.95
CA ARG A 81 -3.38 2.52 6.04
C ARG A 81 -1.98 2.43 6.59
N THR A 82 -1.51 1.20 6.80
CA THR A 82 -0.16 0.95 7.30
C THR A 82 0.77 0.62 6.16
N TYR A 83 1.89 1.31 6.11
CA TYR A 83 2.95 1.12 5.14
C TYR A 83 4.23 0.70 5.83
N TRP A 84 4.92 -0.27 5.24
CA TRP A 84 6.31 -0.55 5.55
C TRP A 84 7.18 0.12 4.49
N ALA A 85 8.10 0.95 4.94
CA ALA A 85 9.03 1.67 4.08
C ALA A 85 10.47 1.25 4.42
N GLN A 86 11.16 0.65 3.45
CA GLN A 86 12.59 0.48 3.51
C GLN A 86 13.22 1.80 3.14
N VAL A 87 13.98 2.39 4.04
CA VAL A 87 14.56 3.71 3.89
C VAL A 87 16.08 3.67 3.95
N GLU A 88 16.74 4.62 3.29
CA GLU A 88 18.19 4.80 3.43
C GLU A 88 18.52 5.28 4.85
N ARG A 89 19.56 4.72 5.45
CA ARG A 89 20.02 4.96 6.82
C ARG A 89 18.99 4.53 7.87
N VAL A 90 19.45 4.20 9.05
CA VAL A 90 18.58 3.89 10.19
C VAL A 90 18.08 5.22 10.78
N PRO A 91 16.77 5.50 10.79
CA PRO A 91 16.24 6.72 11.38
C PRO A 91 16.45 6.77 12.89
N ALA A 92 16.93 7.88 13.39
CA ALA A 92 16.97 8.18 14.81
C ALA A 92 15.56 8.53 15.32
N ALA A 93 15.38 8.51 16.65
CA ALA A 93 14.09 8.81 17.29
C ALA A 93 13.53 10.18 16.89
N GLU A 94 14.39 11.18 16.69
CA GLU A 94 14.02 12.54 16.30
C GLU A 94 13.41 12.58 14.90
N ALA A 95 13.93 11.79 13.95
CA ALA A 95 13.37 11.70 12.59
C ALA A 95 11.98 11.05 12.60
N LEU A 96 11.80 9.99 13.40
CA LEU A 96 10.50 9.34 13.59
C LEU A 96 9.49 10.31 14.23
N ALA A 97 9.89 10.99 15.30
CA ALA A 97 9.06 12.00 15.96
C ALA A 97 8.68 13.18 15.04
N GLN A 98 9.54 13.55 14.08
CA GLN A 98 9.19 14.54 13.04
C GLN A 98 8.11 13.99 12.10
N LEU A 99 8.22 12.74 11.65
CA LEU A 99 7.19 12.10 10.83
C LEU A 99 5.84 12.08 11.56
N GLU A 100 5.83 11.73 12.84
CA GLU A 100 4.62 11.65 13.67
C GLU A 100 3.90 13.00 13.81
N ARG A 101 4.65 14.08 14.03
CA ARG A 101 4.08 15.42 14.10
C ARG A 101 3.58 15.96 12.75
N GLY A 102 3.95 15.31 11.68
CA GLY A 102 3.75 15.76 10.32
C GLY A 102 4.92 16.59 9.79
N VAL A 103 5.11 16.54 8.48
CA VAL A 103 6.20 17.22 7.78
C VAL A 103 5.67 18.04 6.60
N LYS A 104 6.40 19.09 6.24
CA LYS A 104 6.03 19.95 5.11
C LYS A 104 6.44 19.30 3.79
N ILE A 105 5.44 18.97 2.96
CA ILE A 105 5.64 18.42 1.62
C ILE A 105 4.83 19.24 0.60
N GLY A 106 5.47 19.68 -0.49
CA GLY A 106 4.80 20.48 -1.52
C GLY A 106 4.10 21.74 -0.97
N GLY A 107 4.71 22.42 0.00
CA GLY A 107 4.20 23.64 0.60
C GLY A 107 3.13 23.45 1.70
N ARG A 108 2.68 22.21 1.99
CA ARG A 108 1.64 21.90 2.98
C ARG A 108 2.15 20.94 4.04
N MET A 109 1.65 21.10 5.27
CA MET A 109 1.89 20.12 6.34
C MET A 109 1.06 18.87 6.09
N THR A 110 1.65 17.71 6.36
CA THR A 110 0.91 16.44 6.45
C THR A 110 0.13 16.40 7.76
N LEU A 111 -0.92 15.57 7.80
CA LEU A 111 -1.56 15.23 9.07
C LEU A 111 -0.58 14.46 9.96
N PRO A 112 -0.73 14.53 11.28
CA PRO A 112 -0.03 13.64 12.20
C PRO A 112 -0.27 12.17 11.84
N CYS A 113 0.74 11.33 12.10
CA CYS A 113 0.67 9.91 11.83
C CYS A 113 1.42 9.13 12.92
N SER A 114 1.32 7.79 12.92
CA SER A 114 2.25 6.97 13.71
C SER A 114 3.44 6.58 12.85
N ALA A 115 4.65 6.61 13.42
CA ALA A 115 5.86 6.18 12.73
C ALA A 115 6.82 5.48 13.71
N TRP A 116 7.31 4.29 13.36
CA TRP A 116 8.24 3.54 14.22
C TRP A 116 9.21 2.68 13.41
N LEU A 117 10.35 2.43 14.00
CA LEU A 117 11.32 1.45 13.48
C LEU A 117 10.73 0.04 13.68
N LEU A 118 10.78 -0.79 12.65
CA LEU A 118 10.37 -2.19 12.79
C LEU A 118 11.46 -2.99 13.49
N ASP A 119 11.10 -3.70 14.55
CA ASP A 119 11.98 -4.60 15.29
C ASP A 119 11.18 -5.84 15.71
N PRO A 120 11.54 -7.06 15.24
CA PRO A 120 12.61 -7.33 14.27
C PRO A 120 12.33 -6.75 12.88
N GLN A 121 13.41 -6.52 12.10
CA GLN A 121 13.29 -6.09 10.71
C GLN A 121 12.60 -7.19 9.87
N PRO A 122 11.62 -6.84 9.01
CA PRO A 122 10.84 -7.84 8.29
C PRO A 122 11.65 -8.51 7.18
N VAL A 123 11.43 -9.81 7.01
CA VAL A 123 11.91 -10.55 5.83
C VAL A 123 10.85 -10.44 4.74
N MET A 124 11.14 -9.69 3.69
CA MET A 124 10.23 -9.47 2.58
C MET A 124 10.66 -10.27 1.34
N PRO A 125 9.70 -10.79 0.55
CA PRO A 125 10.02 -11.39 -0.74
C PRO A 125 10.89 -10.47 -1.60
N PRO A 126 11.85 -11.01 -2.38
CA PRO A 126 12.68 -10.21 -3.26
C PRO A 126 11.82 -9.37 -4.22
N ARG A 127 12.19 -8.10 -4.39
CA ARG A 127 11.55 -7.24 -5.39
C ARG A 127 12.13 -7.50 -6.78
N VAL A 128 11.26 -7.45 -7.79
CA VAL A 128 11.67 -7.53 -9.20
C VAL A 128 11.23 -6.24 -9.92
N PRO A 129 12.18 -5.44 -10.49
CA PRO A 129 13.63 -5.56 -10.42
C PRO A 129 14.17 -5.33 -9.00
N PRO A 130 15.35 -5.85 -8.65
CA PRO A 130 15.91 -5.70 -7.31
C PRO A 130 16.18 -4.22 -6.98
N ILE A 131 16.20 -3.91 -5.69
CA ILE A 131 16.62 -2.59 -5.21
C ILE A 131 18.11 -2.43 -5.51
N ARG A 132 18.52 -1.25 -5.96
CA ARG A 132 19.94 -0.95 -6.17
C ARG A 132 20.67 -1.01 -4.82
N PHE A 133 21.55 -1.98 -4.68
CA PHE A 133 22.37 -2.12 -3.49
C PHE A 133 23.43 -1.01 -3.44
N ARG A 134 23.58 -0.35 -2.26
CA ARG A 134 24.62 0.64 -1.99
C ARG A 134 25.46 0.15 -0.84
N LYS A 135 26.67 -0.34 -1.14
CA LYS A 135 27.56 -1.01 -0.17
C LYS A 135 27.78 -0.26 1.15
N ASN A 136 27.78 1.07 1.11
CA ASN A 136 28.14 1.92 2.25
C ASN A 136 26.95 2.71 2.84
N VAL A 137 25.72 2.40 2.44
CA VAL A 137 24.53 3.06 2.97
C VAL A 137 23.65 1.99 3.61
N PRO A 138 23.60 1.92 4.95
CA PRO A 138 22.70 1.01 5.63
C PRO A 138 21.25 1.37 5.30
N ASP A 139 20.36 0.41 5.38
CA ASP A 139 18.93 0.64 5.28
C ASP A 139 18.19 0.05 6.47
N ALA A 140 16.97 0.50 6.69
CA ALA A 140 16.09 -0.02 7.72
C ALA A 140 14.63 0.04 7.26
N TRP A 141 13.82 -0.84 7.81
CA TRP A 141 12.37 -0.78 7.63
C TRP A 141 11.72 -0.01 8.76
N ILE A 142 10.88 0.93 8.40
CA ILE A 142 10.00 1.65 9.32
C ILE A 142 8.54 1.40 8.92
N ALA A 143 7.64 1.48 9.89
CA ALA A 143 6.22 1.51 9.65
C ALA A 143 5.68 2.93 9.77
N LEU A 144 4.67 3.26 8.95
CA LEU A 144 3.89 4.48 9.03
C LEU A 144 2.40 4.14 8.93
N GLU A 145 1.60 4.72 9.80
CA GLU A 145 0.13 4.64 9.76
C GLU A 145 -0.46 6.00 9.43
N LEU A 146 -1.17 6.06 8.31
CA LEU A 146 -1.69 7.29 7.73
C LEU A 146 -3.20 7.21 7.50
N VAL A 147 -3.92 8.30 7.79
CA VAL A 147 -5.34 8.45 7.46
C VAL A 147 -5.55 9.23 6.16
N GLU A 148 -4.55 9.91 5.66
CA GLU A 148 -4.55 10.63 4.39
C GLU A 148 -3.68 9.94 3.32
N GLY A 149 -3.89 10.26 2.03
CA GLY A 149 -3.11 9.71 0.93
C GLY A 149 -2.98 10.71 -0.20
N LYS A 150 -1.85 11.43 -0.24
CA LYS A 150 -1.49 12.36 -1.32
C LYS A 150 -0.46 11.70 -2.24
N ASN A 151 -0.30 12.26 -3.41
CA ASN A 151 0.67 11.76 -4.40
C ASN A 151 2.07 11.59 -3.82
N HIS A 152 2.59 10.36 -3.84
CA HIS A 152 3.88 9.94 -3.30
C HIS A 152 4.11 10.36 -1.84
N GLN A 153 3.05 10.42 -1.01
CA GLN A 153 3.10 11.04 0.31
C GLN A 153 4.19 10.43 1.20
N VAL A 154 4.18 9.12 1.43
CA VAL A 154 5.16 8.44 2.29
C VAL A 154 6.58 8.71 1.80
N ARG A 155 6.84 8.60 0.50
CA ARG A 155 8.15 8.84 -0.10
C ARG A 155 8.66 10.27 0.14
N LYS A 156 7.75 11.25 0.01
CA LYS A 156 8.08 12.67 0.28
C LYS A 156 8.30 12.92 1.77
N MET A 157 7.52 12.28 2.65
CA MET A 157 7.66 12.41 4.10
C MET A 157 9.01 11.88 4.57
N THR A 158 9.37 10.67 4.19
CA THR A 158 10.64 10.04 4.60
C THR A 158 11.84 10.79 4.03
N ALA A 159 11.76 11.27 2.77
CA ALA A 159 12.81 12.09 2.17
C ALA A 159 12.97 13.45 2.90
N ALA A 160 11.86 14.06 3.36
CA ALA A 160 11.90 15.34 4.07
C ALA A 160 12.63 15.26 5.42
N VAL A 161 12.65 14.09 6.05
CA VAL A 161 13.43 13.83 7.29
C VAL A 161 14.81 13.20 7.02
N GLY A 162 15.26 13.17 5.77
CA GLY A 162 16.59 12.69 5.40
C GLY A 162 16.71 11.19 5.16
N HIS A 163 15.60 10.44 5.08
CA HIS A 163 15.58 9.00 4.91
C HIS A 163 14.77 8.58 3.64
N PRO A 164 15.34 8.75 2.42
CA PRO A 164 14.63 8.42 1.18
C PRO A 164 14.16 6.97 1.15
N THR A 165 12.91 6.76 0.71
CA THR A 165 12.33 5.42 0.57
C THR A 165 12.91 4.66 -0.62
N LEU A 166 13.50 3.50 -0.37
CA LEU A 166 13.97 2.53 -1.35
C LEU A 166 12.85 1.59 -1.82
N ARG A 167 12.05 1.11 -0.87
CA ARG A 167 10.92 0.22 -1.13
C ARG A 167 9.72 0.63 -0.27
N LEU A 168 8.51 0.55 -0.82
CA LEU A 168 7.28 0.91 -0.12
C LEU A 168 6.23 -0.16 -0.33
N VAL A 169 5.75 -0.74 0.76
CA VAL A 169 4.74 -1.81 0.74
C VAL A 169 3.57 -1.42 1.63
N ARG A 170 2.36 -1.33 1.10
CA ARG A 170 1.17 -1.19 1.94
C ARG A 170 0.80 -2.55 2.51
N VAL A 171 0.94 -2.70 3.81
CA VAL A 171 0.74 -3.99 4.48
C VAL A 171 -0.64 -4.11 5.12
N LYS A 172 -1.37 -2.96 5.32
CA LYS A 172 -2.65 -3.00 6.03
C LYS A 172 -3.59 -1.89 5.56
N VAL A 173 -4.89 -2.18 5.55
CA VAL A 173 -5.99 -1.22 5.33
C VAL A 173 -7.07 -1.50 6.37
N GLY A 174 -7.33 -0.55 7.28
CA GLY A 174 -8.08 -0.80 8.50
C GLY A 174 -7.40 -1.91 9.31
N ALA A 175 -8.13 -2.94 9.71
CA ALA A 175 -7.57 -4.13 10.35
C ALA A 175 -7.28 -5.29 9.37
N LEU A 176 -7.53 -5.12 8.06
CA LEU A 176 -7.16 -6.13 7.06
C LEU A 176 -5.67 -6.08 6.73
N GLU A 177 -4.99 -7.19 6.94
CA GLU A 177 -3.57 -7.35 6.65
C GLU A 177 -3.32 -8.00 5.28
N LEU A 178 -2.18 -7.68 4.69
CA LEU A 178 -1.69 -8.32 3.47
C LEU A 178 -1.42 -9.82 3.69
N GLY A 179 -0.88 -10.16 4.87
CA GLY A 179 -0.53 -11.52 5.25
C GLY A 179 0.41 -12.19 4.24
N ASP A 180 0.22 -13.47 4.03
CA ASP A 180 1.04 -14.31 3.14
C ASP A 180 0.65 -14.23 1.65
N LEU A 181 -0.20 -13.28 1.27
CA LEU A 181 -0.61 -13.13 -0.11
C LEU A 181 0.61 -12.78 -0.98
N ALA A 182 1.01 -13.70 -1.87
CA ALA A 182 2.20 -13.53 -2.69
C ALA A 182 2.06 -12.38 -3.71
N PRO A 183 3.15 -11.68 -4.09
CA PRO A 183 3.12 -10.63 -5.10
C PRO A 183 2.47 -11.10 -6.41
N GLY A 184 1.56 -10.27 -6.95
CA GLY A 184 0.80 -10.58 -8.16
C GLY A 184 -0.38 -11.54 -7.96
N LYS A 185 -0.66 -11.96 -6.74
CA LYS A 185 -1.84 -12.79 -6.41
C LYS A 185 -2.94 -11.97 -5.79
N TRP A 186 -4.17 -12.44 -6.00
CA TRP A 186 -5.36 -11.87 -5.40
C TRP A 186 -6.28 -12.97 -4.85
N ARG A 187 -7.15 -12.58 -3.93
CA ARG A 187 -8.19 -13.46 -3.36
C ARG A 187 -9.44 -12.67 -2.98
N GLY A 188 -10.57 -13.34 -2.93
CA GLY A 188 -11.77 -12.77 -2.34
C GLY A 188 -11.66 -12.64 -0.83
N LEU A 189 -12.30 -11.64 -0.26
CA LEU A 189 -12.41 -11.45 1.18
C LEU A 189 -13.65 -12.17 1.72
N SER A 190 -13.51 -12.82 2.87
CA SER A 190 -14.61 -13.31 3.69
C SER A 190 -15.42 -12.13 4.28
N ALA A 191 -16.61 -12.41 4.81
CA ALA A 191 -17.42 -11.40 5.48
C ALA A 191 -16.70 -10.75 6.69
N ALA A 192 -15.94 -11.54 7.46
CA ALA A 192 -15.16 -11.06 8.58
C ALA A 192 -14.02 -10.14 8.13
N GLU A 193 -13.27 -10.52 7.10
CA GLU A 193 -12.20 -9.70 6.52
C GLU A 193 -12.75 -8.43 5.87
N ARG A 194 -13.90 -8.52 5.21
CA ARG A 194 -14.60 -7.35 4.69
C ARG A 194 -14.94 -6.36 5.81
N ALA A 195 -15.45 -6.85 6.94
CA ALA A 195 -15.71 -6.00 8.11
C ALA A 195 -14.43 -5.36 8.65
N SER A 196 -13.32 -6.11 8.71
CA SER A 196 -12.03 -5.62 9.20
C SER A 196 -11.44 -4.46 8.39
N VAL A 197 -11.76 -4.35 7.10
CA VAL A 197 -11.35 -3.20 6.26
C VAL A 197 -11.91 -1.88 6.80
N PHE A 198 -13.08 -1.90 7.44
CA PHE A 198 -13.75 -0.71 7.98
C PHE A 198 -13.42 -0.42 9.44
N THR A 199 -12.63 -1.24 10.08
CA THR A 199 -12.13 -0.99 11.45
C THR A 199 -11.12 0.17 11.42
N ARG A 200 -11.21 1.03 12.42
CA ARG A 200 -10.31 2.19 12.61
C ARG A 200 -9.12 1.82 13.47
#